data_1fb5998a118e9d1de555c94c489f8af1
#
_entry.id   1fb5998a118e9d1de555c94c489f8af1
#
_cell.length_a   1.000
_cell.length_b   1.000
_cell.length_c   1.000
_cell.angle_alpha   90.00
_cell.angle_beta   90.00
_cell.angle_gamma   90.00
#
_symmetry.space_group_name_H-M   'P 1'
#
loop_
_entity.id
_entity.type
_entity.pdbx_description
1 polymer ?
#
loop_
_entity_poly.entity_id
_entity_poly.type
_entity_poly.pdbx_seq_one_letter_code
_entity_poly.pdbx_strand_id
1 'polypeptide(L)'
;MVTLVTGGTGFVGANIVKHLADNGHNVVSFDINGPDKLLEDFVGQASSPVAFIQGDIVDPESVARLGLDYQIDKIVHAAVYTVNREALEIERSRDVIAINLEGTANLLELARTQQTKRFIYVSSGAAYGSALPSDQTLNEETPPVPENLYGITKFASEMITRRYGQLHGLSTATVRLSTPYGPMERVTGHRAVMSVFHDWTGRVARGEGITTEDMDDGRDYIYIADIADGLRTVLDSPNLPHNLYNLTTGIWLTLQEILDGIIELSPSTQVTTPPAKLAVAAGGNYSRGPLSSHRLFSDLGWTPSYDLKAGLTDYLKWRTESGYLD
;
A
#
# COMPACT_ATOMS: atom_id res chain seq x y z
N MET A 1 21.57 -1.77 -11.44
CA MET A 1 20.24 -2.18 -11.90
C MET A 1 19.26 -1.15 -11.36
N VAL A 2 18.50 -0.49 -12.23
CA VAL A 2 17.60 0.61 -11.85
C VAL A 2 16.19 0.05 -11.62
N THR A 3 15.61 0.38 -10.47
CA THR A 3 14.22 0.03 -10.12
C THR A 3 13.38 1.31 -10.06
N LEU A 4 12.38 1.41 -10.92
CA LEU A 4 11.38 2.47 -10.89
C LEU A 4 10.29 2.14 -9.89
N VAL A 5 9.99 3.07 -8.98
CA VAL A 5 8.82 3.00 -8.08
C VAL A 5 7.91 4.18 -8.38
N THR A 6 6.69 3.94 -8.85
CA THR A 6 5.70 5.01 -9.04
C THR A 6 4.83 5.17 -7.81
N GLY A 7 4.35 6.37 -7.55
CA GLY A 7 3.67 6.69 -6.30
C GLY A 7 4.64 6.74 -5.10
N GLY A 8 5.92 7.00 -5.37
CA GLY A 8 7.00 6.88 -4.39
C GLY A 8 7.01 7.98 -3.32
N THR A 9 6.24 9.04 -3.44
CA THR A 9 6.04 10.04 -2.38
C THR A 9 4.83 9.73 -1.48
N GLY A 10 4.00 8.76 -1.89
CA GLY A 10 2.86 8.29 -1.12
C GLY A 10 3.25 7.33 0.01
N PHE A 11 2.29 6.95 0.84
CA PHE A 11 2.49 6.10 2.01
C PHE A 11 3.19 4.77 1.69
N VAL A 12 2.58 3.94 0.86
CA VAL A 12 3.13 2.63 0.50
C VAL A 12 4.40 2.77 -0.33
N GLY A 13 4.38 3.70 -1.32
CA GLY A 13 5.51 3.92 -2.20
C GLY A 13 6.78 4.40 -1.49
N ALA A 14 6.67 5.31 -0.52
CA ALA A 14 7.80 5.82 0.26
C ALA A 14 8.54 4.69 1.01
N ASN A 15 7.78 3.77 1.60
CA ASN A 15 8.35 2.62 2.29
C ASN A 15 8.99 1.61 1.33
N ILE A 16 8.39 1.40 0.14
CA ILE A 16 8.99 0.58 -0.92
C ILE A 16 10.31 1.21 -1.38
N VAL A 17 10.33 2.51 -1.66
CA VAL A 17 11.53 3.27 -2.08
C VAL A 17 12.65 3.11 -1.06
N LYS A 18 12.35 3.38 0.22
CA LYS A 18 13.34 3.23 1.30
C LYS A 18 13.84 1.81 1.40
N HIS A 19 12.95 0.83 1.48
CA HIS A 19 13.32 -0.58 1.67
C HIS A 19 14.17 -1.12 0.50
N LEU A 20 13.83 -0.78 -0.73
CA LEU A 20 14.62 -1.17 -1.91
C LEU A 20 16.01 -0.51 -1.89
N ALA A 21 16.10 0.77 -1.56
CA ALA A 21 17.37 1.47 -1.45
C ALA A 21 18.24 0.91 -0.32
N ASP A 22 17.67 0.56 0.83
CA ASP A 22 18.35 -0.12 1.94
C ASP A 22 18.90 -1.50 1.54
N ASN A 23 18.26 -2.15 0.58
CA ASN A 23 18.67 -3.46 0.05
C ASN A 23 19.49 -3.37 -1.27
N GLY A 24 20.11 -2.20 -1.54
CA GLY A 24 21.11 -2.03 -2.60
C GLY A 24 20.53 -1.81 -4.00
N HIS A 25 19.25 -1.50 -4.14
CA HIS A 25 18.69 -1.08 -5.43
C HIS A 25 19.01 0.38 -5.71
N ASN A 26 19.32 0.70 -6.97
CA ASN A 26 19.30 2.09 -7.45
C ASN A 26 17.83 2.45 -7.75
N VAL A 27 17.24 3.30 -6.93
CA VAL A 27 15.80 3.58 -7.01
C VAL A 27 15.55 4.92 -7.71
N VAL A 28 14.63 4.90 -8.67
CA VAL A 28 13.99 6.09 -9.23
C VAL A 28 12.56 6.14 -8.69
N SER A 29 12.26 7.15 -7.87
CA SER A 29 10.93 7.44 -7.35
C SER A 29 10.23 8.41 -8.30
N PHE A 30 9.11 8.01 -8.88
CA PHE A 30 8.32 8.84 -9.81
C PHE A 30 6.94 9.09 -9.24
N ASP A 31 6.59 10.37 -9.09
CA ASP A 31 5.32 10.78 -8.50
C ASP A 31 4.86 12.13 -9.05
N ILE A 32 3.57 12.41 -8.97
CA ILE A 32 2.99 13.71 -9.32
C ILE A 32 3.50 14.83 -8.40
N ASN A 33 3.86 14.49 -7.17
CA ASN A 33 4.44 15.39 -6.19
C ASN A 33 5.95 15.19 -6.07
N GLY A 34 6.68 16.28 -5.83
CA GLY A 34 8.08 16.19 -5.38
C GLY A 34 8.18 15.69 -3.94
N PRO A 35 9.38 15.27 -3.48
CA PRO A 35 9.61 14.92 -2.08
C PRO A 35 9.46 16.16 -1.19
N ASP A 36 8.88 15.96 -0.01
CA ASP A 36 8.93 16.94 1.07
C ASP A 36 10.03 16.57 2.09
N LYS A 37 10.28 17.47 3.03
CA LYS A 37 11.32 17.30 4.04
C LYS A 37 11.17 16.01 4.85
N LEU A 38 9.95 15.61 5.21
CA LEU A 38 9.70 14.38 5.97
C LEU A 38 10.13 13.14 5.16
N LEU A 39 9.80 13.12 3.86
CA LEU A 39 10.20 12.03 2.96
C LEU A 39 11.71 12.03 2.71
N GLU A 40 12.31 13.20 2.50
CA GLU A 40 13.77 13.32 2.33
C GLU A 40 14.51 12.78 3.55
N ASP A 41 14.08 13.13 4.77
CA ASP A 41 14.66 12.63 6.02
C ASP A 41 14.43 11.12 6.20
N PHE A 42 13.23 10.64 5.85
CA PHE A 42 12.87 9.21 5.93
C PHE A 42 13.73 8.35 5.00
N VAL A 43 13.96 8.81 3.77
CA VAL A 43 14.73 8.09 2.75
C VAL A 43 16.22 8.41 2.81
N GLY A 44 16.60 9.59 3.31
CA GLY A 44 17.98 10.08 3.31
C GLY A 44 18.99 9.23 4.09
N GLN A 45 18.53 8.29 4.91
CA GLN A 45 19.35 7.31 5.62
C GLN A 45 19.51 5.98 4.86
N ALA A 46 18.96 5.88 3.64
CA ALA A 46 19.04 4.65 2.86
C ALA A 46 20.48 4.34 2.40
N SER A 47 20.77 3.06 2.27
CA SER A 47 22.13 2.57 1.90
C SER A 47 22.52 2.90 0.46
N SER A 48 21.54 3.12 -0.43
CA SER A 48 21.73 3.50 -1.82
C SER A 48 21.02 4.81 -2.15
N PRO A 49 21.52 5.60 -3.12
CA PRO A 49 20.89 6.87 -3.50
C PRO A 49 19.52 6.64 -4.16
N VAL A 50 18.59 7.56 -3.90
CA VAL A 50 17.27 7.61 -4.51
C VAL A 50 17.18 8.88 -5.38
N ALA A 51 16.77 8.72 -6.63
CA ALA A 51 16.43 9.84 -7.50
C ALA A 51 14.92 10.10 -7.46
N PHE A 52 14.53 11.31 -7.09
CA PHE A 52 13.12 11.74 -7.12
C PHE A 52 12.83 12.48 -8.41
N ILE A 53 11.89 12.00 -9.19
CA ILE A 53 11.44 12.58 -10.44
C ILE A 53 9.97 12.92 -10.33
N GLN A 54 9.65 14.19 -10.53
CA GLN A 54 8.26 14.65 -10.53
C GLN A 54 7.66 14.50 -11.93
N GLY A 55 6.47 13.90 -12.02
CA GLY A 55 5.74 13.76 -13.27
C GLY A 55 4.43 12.99 -13.10
N ASP A 56 3.63 12.98 -14.16
CA ASP A 56 2.31 12.38 -14.18
C ASP A 56 2.32 11.06 -14.95
N ILE A 57 1.84 9.99 -14.35
CA ILE A 57 1.69 8.68 -15.01
C ILE A 57 0.63 8.68 -16.11
N VAL A 58 -0.33 9.62 -16.07
CA VAL A 58 -1.36 9.76 -17.09
C VAL A 58 -0.81 10.46 -18.35
N ASP A 59 0.25 11.26 -18.21
CA ASP A 59 0.92 11.89 -19.33
C ASP A 59 1.93 10.92 -19.99
N PRO A 60 1.66 10.41 -21.21
CA PRO A 60 2.57 9.50 -21.90
C PRO A 60 3.96 10.08 -22.17
N GLU A 61 4.07 11.40 -22.37
CA GLU A 61 5.37 12.06 -22.61
C GLU A 61 6.19 12.10 -21.32
N SER A 62 5.55 12.37 -20.18
CA SER A 62 6.20 12.34 -18.87
C SER A 62 6.76 10.95 -18.57
N VAL A 63 5.98 9.90 -18.84
CA VAL A 63 6.41 8.51 -18.65
C VAL A 63 7.52 8.12 -19.65
N ALA A 64 7.40 8.54 -20.91
CA ALA A 64 8.41 8.23 -21.94
C ALA A 64 9.79 8.83 -21.61
N ARG A 65 9.84 10.04 -21.02
CA ARG A 65 11.09 10.68 -20.58
C ARG A 65 11.88 9.82 -19.58
N LEU A 66 11.20 9.10 -18.68
CA LEU A 66 11.88 8.17 -17.76
C LEU A 66 12.74 7.14 -18.52
N GLY A 67 12.22 6.62 -19.63
CA GLY A 67 12.94 5.67 -20.47
C GLY A 67 14.07 6.28 -21.29
N LEU A 68 14.11 7.60 -21.48
CA LEU A 68 15.23 8.31 -22.10
C LEU A 68 16.35 8.59 -21.10
N ASP A 69 15.97 8.92 -19.86
CA ASP A 69 16.92 9.31 -18.81
C ASP A 69 17.50 8.10 -18.06
N TYR A 70 16.76 6.98 -18.00
CA TYR A 70 17.13 5.80 -17.23
C TYR A 70 16.92 4.52 -18.03
N GLN A 71 17.87 3.58 -17.95
CA GLN A 71 17.63 2.20 -18.34
C GLN A 71 16.93 1.47 -17.19
N ILE A 72 15.62 1.30 -17.28
CA ILE A 72 14.79 0.76 -16.22
C ILE A 72 14.75 -0.77 -16.29
N ASP A 73 15.36 -1.43 -15.31
CA ASP A 73 15.40 -2.90 -15.23
C ASP A 73 14.14 -3.51 -14.61
N LYS A 74 13.55 -2.83 -13.61
CA LYS A 74 12.39 -3.30 -12.84
C LYS A 74 11.44 -2.15 -12.54
N ILE A 75 10.15 -2.46 -12.43
CA ILE A 75 9.12 -1.47 -12.09
C ILE A 75 8.25 -2.02 -10.94
N VAL A 76 8.05 -1.21 -9.90
CA VAL A 76 6.99 -1.39 -8.89
C VAL A 76 5.99 -0.25 -9.05
N HIS A 77 4.83 -0.58 -9.60
CA HIS A 77 3.78 0.39 -9.86
C HIS A 77 2.82 0.47 -8.67
N ALA A 78 3.05 1.48 -7.79
CA ALA A 78 2.24 1.74 -6.61
C ALA A 78 1.43 3.05 -6.70
N ALA A 79 1.63 3.87 -7.74
CA ALA A 79 0.83 5.06 -7.97
C ALA A 79 -0.64 4.70 -8.17
N VAL A 80 -1.53 5.40 -7.46
CA VAL A 80 -2.96 5.13 -7.45
C VAL A 80 -3.74 6.32 -6.92
N TYR A 81 -4.94 6.51 -7.41
CA TYR A 81 -5.93 7.38 -6.79
C TYR A 81 -6.92 6.53 -5.98
N THR A 82 -6.87 6.68 -4.65
CA THR A 82 -7.71 5.89 -3.74
C THR A 82 -8.95 6.69 -3.36
N VAL A 83 -10.12 6.20 -3.71
CA VAL A 83 -11.41 6.71 -3.25
C VAL A 83 -12.13 5.61 -2.45
N ASN A 84 -12.54 5.95 -1.25
CA ASN A 84 -13.22 5.06 -0.32
C ASN A 84 -14.51 5.68 0.26
N ARG A 85 -14.95 6.80 -0.33
CA ARG A 85 -16.21 7.46 -0.02
C ARG A 85 -16.96 7.72 -1.31
N GLU A 86 -18.22 7.32 -1.36
CA GLU A 86 -19.08 7.47 -2.55
C GLU A 86 -19.12 8.92 -3.08
N ALA A 87 -19.17 9.91 -2.19
CA ALA A 87 -19.14 11.32 -2.60
C ALA A 87 -17.89 11.71 -3.41
N LEU A 88 -16.70 11.19 -3.01
CA LEU A 88 -15.45 11.41 -3.75
C LEU A 88 -15.42 10.58 -5.04
N GLU A 89 -16.01 9.41 -5.03
CA GLU A 89 -16.13 8.58 -6.22
C GLU A 89 -16.99 9.26 -7.30
N ILE A 90 -18.10 9.88 -6.90
CA ILE A 90 -18.96 10.69 -7.78
C ILE A 90 -18.17 11.89 -8.35
N GLU A 91 -17.48 12.63 -7.47
CA GLU A 91 -16.74 13.84 -7.85
C GLU A 91 -15.55 13.54 -8.76
N ARG A 92 -14.82 12.45 -8.48
CA ARG A 92 -13.51 12.13 -9.08
C ARG A 92 -13.50 10.87 -9.94
N SER A 93 -14.65 10.41 -10.41
CA SER A 93 -14.78 9.16 -11.16
C SER A 93 -13.84 9.07 -12.38
N ARG A 94 -13.68 10.17 -13.13
CA ARG A 94 -12.76 10.21 -14.28
C ARG A 94 -11.30 10.14 -13.87
N ASP A 95 -10.92 10.82 -12.80
CA ASP A 95 -9.55 10.82 -12.28
C ASP A 95 -9.16 9.42 -11.81
N VAL A 96 -10.07 8.73 -11.11
CA VAL A 96 -9.88 7.33 -10.69
C VAL A 96 -9.60 6.43 -11.89
N ILE A 97 -10.39 6.55 -12.95
CA ILE A 97 -10.22 5.74 -14.17
C ILE A 97 -8.90 6.11 -14.87
N ALA A 98 -8.64 7.39 -15.11
CA ALA A 98 -7.44 7.83 -15.81
C ALA A 98 -6.16 7.41 -15.06
N ILE A 99 -6.05 7.74 -13.77
CA ILE A 99 -4.85 7.43 -13.00
C ILE A 99 -4.66 5.92 -12.87
N ASN A 100 -5.71 5.18 -12.51
CA ASN A 100 -5.57 3.77 -12.20
C ASN A 100 -5.49 2.87 -13.45
N LEU A 101 -6.10 3.24 -14.58
CA LEU A 101 -6.08 2.43 -15.81
C LEU A 101 -5.14 2.97 -16.87
N GLU A 102 -5.29 4.26 -17.28
CA GLU A 102 -4.45 4.85 -18.32
C GLU A 102 -2.99 4.96 -17.82
N GLY A 103 -2.79 5.40 -16.56
CA GLY A 103 -1.47 5.43 -15.95
C GLY A 103 -0.81 4.05 -15.91
N THR A 104 -1.57 2.98 -15.57
CA THR A 104 -1.06 1.60 -15.62
C THR A 104 -0.66 1.20 -17.05
N ALA A 105 -1.47 1.54 -18.05
CA ALA A 105 -1.17 1.22 -19.45
C ALA A 105 0.10 1.93 -19.93
N ASN A 106 0.30 3.20 -19.60
CA ASN A 106 1.50 3.96 -19.94
C ASN A 106 2.77 3.32 -19.36
N LEU A 107 2.70 2.86 -18.11
CA LEU A 107 3.85 2.19 -17.45
C LEU A 107 4.12 0.79 -18.02
N LEU A 108 3.10 0.08 -18.46
CA LEU A 108 3.27 -1.20 -19.16
C LEU A 108 3.91 -0.99 -20.53
N GLU A 109 3.58 0.08 -21.25
CA GLU A 109 4.27 0.46 -22.50
C GLU A 109 5.73 0.86 -22.25
N LEU A 110 6.01 1.59 -21.16
CA LEU A 110 7.39 1.85 -20.74
C LEU A 110 8.13 0.54 -20.48
N ALA A 111 7.52 -0.38 -19.71
CA ALA A 111 8.11 -1.68 -19.42
C ALA A 111 8.43 -2.47 -20.68
N ARG A 112 7.51 -2.46 -21.66
CA ARG A 112 7.68 -3.13 -22.95
C ARG A 112 8.83 -2.53 -23.76
N THR A 113 8.88 -1.21 -23.89
CA THR A 113 9.90 -0.51 -24.68
C THR A 113 11.29 -0.59 -24.04
N GLN A 114 11.38 -0.58 -22.72
CA GLN A 114 12.61 -0.73 -21.95
C GLN A 114 13.05 -2.20 -21.80
N GLN A 115 12.20 -3.15 -22.19
CA GLN A 115 12.43 -4.59 -21.98
C GLN A 115 12.72 -4.92 -20.51
N THR A 116 11.92 -4.32 -19.60
CA THR A 116 12.12 -4.50 -18.15
C THR A 116 12.04 -5.97 -17.76
N LYS A 117 12.89 -6.37 -16.83
CA LYS A 117 12.99 -7.75 -16.34
C LYS A 117 11.81 -8.17 -15.47
N ARG A 118 11.19 -7.19 -14.77
CA ARG A 118 10.05 -7.44 -13.89
C ARG A 118 9.18 -6.20 -13.75
N PHE A 119 7.88 -6.40 -13.89
CA PHE A 119 6.84 -5.39 -13.59
C PHE A 119 5.95 -5.91 -12.47
N ILE A 120 5.88 -5.20 -11.34
CA ILE A 120 4.95 -5.50 -10.25
C ILE A 120 3.86 -4.45 -10.23
N TYR A 121 2.61 -4.89 -10.31
CA TYR A 121 1.45 -4.08 -10.03
C TYR A 121 1.03 -4.22 -8.57
N VAL A 122 1.05 -3.12 -7.82
CA VAL A 122 0.58 -3.09 -6.43
C VAL A 122 -0.94 -2.93 -6.44
N SER A 123 -1.63 -4.05 -6.22
CA SER A 123 -3.08 -4.11 -6.12
C SER A 123 -3.57 -4.03 -4.67
N SER A 124 -4.81 -4.35 -4.43
CA SER A 124 -5.46 -4.26 -3.11
C SER A 124 -6.44 -5.41 -2.92
N GLY A 125 -6.63 -5.82 -1.68
CA GLY A 125 -7.74 -6.68 -1.30
C GLY A 125 -9.13 -6.10 -1.67
N ALA A 126 -9.22 -4.81 -1.99
CA ALA A 126 -10.45 -4.20 -2.51
C ALA A 126 -10.93 -4.84 -3.83
N ALA A 127 -10.04 -5.51 -4.57
CA ALA A 127 -10.41 -6.29 -5.75
C ALA A 127 -11.38 -7.43 -5.44
N TYR A 128 -11.35 -7.99 -4.22
CA TYR A 128 -12.30 -9.03 -3.80
C TYR A 128 -13.72 -8.49 -3.54
N GLY A 129 -13.87 -7.17 -3.33
CA GLY A 129 -15.13 -6.55 -2.89
C GLY A 129 -15.30 -6.61 -1.38
N SER A 130 -16.46 -6.18 -0.90
CA SER A 130 -16.81 -6.07 0.53
C SER A 130 -17.94 -7.03 0.95
N ALA A 131 -18.63 -7.66 0.00
CA ALA A 131 -19.79 -8.51 0.26
C ALA A 131 -19.47 -9.96 0.66
N LEU A 132 -18.18 -10.29 0.85
CA LEU A 132 -17.77 -11.64 1.24
C LEU A 132 -17.85 -11.81 2.76
N PRO A 133 -18.23 -13.03 3.28
CA PRO A 133 -18.32 -13.28 4.71
C PRO A 133 -17.01 -12.96 5.44
N SER A 134 -17.11 -12.32 6.62
CA SER A 134 -15.94 -11.91 7.42
C SER A 134 -15.18 -13.09 8.05
N ASP A 135 -15.82 -14.27 8.16
CA ASP A 135 -15.21 -15.51 8.64
C ASP A 135 -14.51 -16.32 7.54
N GLN A 136 -14.61 -15.89 6.30
CA GLN A 136 -13.97 -16.57 5.17
C GLN A 136 -12.57 -16.00 4.90
N THR A 137 -11.54 -16.82 5.00
CA THR A 137 -10.20 -16.47 4.51
C THR A 137 -10.16 -16.46 2.98
N LEU A 138 -9.68 -15.35 2.39
CA LEU A 138 -9.67 -15.13 0.96
C LEU A 138 -8.28 -15.46 0.38
N ASN A 139 -8.22 -16.38 -0.53
CA ASN A 139 -7.02 -16.72 -1.28
C ASN A 139 -7.12 -16.18 -2.73
N GLU A 140 -6.08 -16.36 -3.51
CA GLU A 140 -5.98 -15.85 -4.88
C GLU A 140 -6.95 -16.53 -5.86
N GLU A 141 -7.55 -17.68 -5.48
CA GLU A 141 -8.59 -18.39 -6.26
C GLU A 141 -9.99 -17.84 -5.95
N THR A 142 -10.16 -17.07 -4.87
CA THR A 142 -11.43 -16.43 -4.54
C THR A 142 -11.83 -15.46 -5.64
N PRO A 143 -13.01 -15.60 -6.25
CA PRO A 143 -13.45 -14.73 -7.34
C PRO A 143 -13.55 -13.27 -6.90
N PRO A 144 -12.96 -12.32 -7.64
CA PRO A 144 -13.12 -10.89 -7.39
C PRO A 144 -14.54 -10.41 -7.70
N VAL A 145 -15.11 -9.62 -6.78
CA VAL A 145 -16.45 -9.00 -6.95
C VAL A 145 -16.36 -7.54 -6.45
N PRO A 146 -15.54 -6.68 -7.07
CA PRO A 146 -15.39 -5.29 -6.64
C PRO A 146 -16.67 -4.49 -6.91
N GLU A 147 -17.03 -3.59 -5.98
CA GLU A 147 -18.27 -2.84 -6.00
C GLU A 147 -18.09 -1.34 -6.27
N ASN A 148 -16.90 -0.80 -5.98
CA ASN A 148 -16.57 0.60 -6.18
C ASN A 148 -15.49 0.79 -7.26
N LEU A 149 -15.37 2.02 -7.81
CA LEU A 149 -14.40 2.31 -8.88
C LEU A 149 -12.96 1.99 -8.50
N TYR A 150 -12.60 2.18 -7.24
CA TYR A 150 -11.26 1.82 -6.78
C TYR A 150 -10.99 0.32 -6.93
N GLY A 151 -11.86 -0.51 -6.36
CA GLY A 151 -11.73 -1.98 -6.48
C GLY A 151 -11.85 -2.46 -7.93
N ILE A 152 -12.80 -1.90 -8.70
CA ILE A 152 -13.00 -2.21 -10.12
C ILE A 152 -11.74 -1.86 -10.93
N THR A 153 -11.17 -0.66 -10.75
CA THR A 153 -9.96 -0.25 -11.48
C THR A 153 -8.74 -1.04 -11.04
N LYS A 154 -8.62 -1.39 -9.74
CA LYS A 154 -7.56 -2.30 -9.27
C LYS A 154 -7.63 -3.65 -9.97
N PHE A 155 -8.80 -4.29 -9.97
CA PHE A 155 -8.99 -5.58 -10.64
C PHE A 155 -8.79 -5.50 -12.16
N ALA A 156 -9.30 -4.46 -12.82
CA ALA A 156 -9.09 -4.25 -14.25
C ALA A 156 -7.59 -4.11 -14.59
N SER A 157 -6.83 -3.35 -13.81
CA SER A 157 -5.38 -3.19 -13.99
C SER A 157 -4.60 -4.49 -13.75
N GLU A 158 -5.05 -5.36 -12.82
CA GLU A 158 -4.49 -6.72 -12.68
C GLU A 158 -4.63 -7.52 -13.98
N MET A 159 -5.84 -7.49 -14.57
CA MET A 159 -6.13 -8.21 -15.80
C MET A 159 -5.31 -7.66 -16.99
N ILE A 160 -5.19 -6.33 -17.09
CA ILE A 160 -4.37 -5.65 -18.10
C ILE A 160 -2.91 -6.04 -17.92
N THR A 161 -2.35 -5.92 -16.71
CA THR A 161 -0.96 -6.28 -16.40
C THR A 161 -0.63 -7.71 -16.78
N ARG A 162 -1.49 -8.66 -16.38
CA ARG A 162 -1.33 -10.07 -16.76
C ARG A 162 -1.37 -10.27 -18.28
N ARG A 163 -2.31 -9.60 -18.96
CA ARG A 163 -2.44 -9.74 -20.41
C ARG A 163 -1.25 -9.17 -21.17
N TYR A 164 -0.71 -8.02 -20.72
CA TYR A 164 0.53 -7.45 -21.28
C TYR A 164 1.71 -8.40 -21.12
N GLY A 165 1.85 -9.02 -19.96
CA GLY A 165 2.87 -10.04 -19.74
C GLY A 165 2.80 -11.17 -20.78
N GLN A 166 1.60 -11.70 -21.02
CA GLN A 166 1.36 -12.76 -22.02
C GLN A 166 1.63 -12.32 -23.46
N LEU A 167 1.20 -11.09 -23.83
CA LEU A 167 1.32 -10.57 -25.19
C LEU A 167 2.76 -10.21 -25.56
N HIS A 168 3.53 -9.71 -24.61
CA HIS A 168 4.84 -9.12 -24.86
C HIS A 168 6.01 -9.87 -24.21
N GLY A 169 5.75 -11.00 -23.56
CA GLY A 169 6.80 -11.77 -22.88
C GLY A 169 7.40 -11.05 -21.66
N LEU A 170 6.67 -10.13 -21.06
CA LEU A 170 7.12 -9.42 -19.85
C LEU A 170 6.85 -10.29 -18.60
N SER A 171 7.82 -10.36 -17.70
CA SER A 171 7.60 -10.95 -16.39
C SER A 171 6.80 -9.99 -15.53
N THR A 172 5.50 -10.26 -15.39
CA THR A 172 4.56 -9.45 -14.61
C THR A 172 4.07 -10.18 -13.38
N ALA A 173 3.91 -9.46 -12.27
CA ALA A 173 3.22 -9.93 -11.09
C ALA A 173 2.28 -8.87 -10.53
N THR A 174 1.21 -9.34 -9.91
CA THR A 174 0.25 -8.54 -9.16
C THR A 174 0.31 -8.94 -7.70
N VAL A 175 0.35 -7.95 -6.80
CA VAL A 175 0.35 -8.19 -5.35
C VAL A 175 -0.81 -7.43 -4.72
N ARG A 176 -1.79 -8.18 -4.18
CA ARG A 176 -2.94 -7.63 -3.44
C ARG A 176 -2.57 -7.42 -1.99
N LEU A 177 -2.57 -6.17 -1.56
CA LEU A 177 -2.29 -5.80 -0.17
C LEU A 177 -3.54 -5.90 0.68
N SER A 178 -3.40 -6.35 1.92
CA SER A 178 -4.40 -6.10 2.98
C SER A 178 -4.32 -4.64 3.46
N THR A 179 -4.78 -4.30 4.65
CA THR A 179 -4.83 -2.91 5.12
C THR A 179 -3.48 -2.49 5.72
N PRO A 180 -2.71 -1.60 5.05
CA PRO A 180 -1.41 -1.17 5.54
C PRO A 180 -1.53 -0.17 6.69
N TYR A 181 -0.58 -0.22 7.65
CA TYR A 181 -0.35 0.80 8.67
C TYR A 181 1.15 0.99 8.93
N GLY A 182 1.55 2.17 9.42
CA GLY A 182 2.94 2.43 9.80
C GLY A 182 3.48 3.79 9.34
N PRO A 183 4.81 3.98 9.37
CA PRO A 183 5.50 5.20 8.97
C PRO A 183 5.10 5.72 7.60
N MET A 184 5.10 7.06 7.44
CA MET A 184 4.70 7.75 6.20
C MET A 184 3.21 7.66 5.86
N GLU A 185 2.36 7.06 6.69
CA GLU A 185 0.91 7.23 6.57
C GLU A 185 0.55 8.66 6.96
N ARG A 186 0.15 9.47 5.97
CA ARG A 186 -0.08 10.90 6.13
C ARG A 186 -1.12 11.43 5.15
N VAL A 187 -1.67 12.59 5.44
CA VAL A 187 -2.63 13.26 4.57
C VAL A 187 -1.90 13.89 3.39
N THR A 188 -2.03 13.30 2.20
CA THR A 188 -1.40 13.79 0.96
C THR A 188 -2.40 14.32 -0.06
N GLY A 189 -3.70 14.32 0.27
CA GLY A 189 -4.76 14.68 -0.67
C GLY A 189 -5.20 13.54 -1.63
N HIS A 190 -4.42 12.48 -1.74
CA HIS A 190 -4.72 11.32 -2.62
C HIS A 190 -5.29 10.11 -1.85
N ARG A 191 -5.35 10.20 -0.52
CA ARG A 191 -5.96 9.20 0.36
C ARG A 191 -6.98 9.90 1.27
N ALA A 192 -8.24 9.52 1.14
CA ALA A 192 -9.33 10.22 1.82
C ALA A 192 -9.51 9.83 3.29
N VAL A 193 -9.05 8.65 3.71
CA VAL A 193 -9.21 8.14 5.08
C VAL A 193 -7.93 7.48 5.53
N MET A 194 -7.44 7.90 6.68
CA MET A 194 -6.29 7.29 7.36
C MET A 194 -6.72 6.06 8.14
N SER A 195 -5.78 5.20 8.50
CA SER A 195 -6.06 4.04 9.35
C SER A 195 -6.34 4.46 10.79
N VAL A 196 -6.98 3.57 11.56
CA VAL A 196 -7.13 3.73 13.01
C VAL A 196 -5.77 3.84 13.72
N PHE A 197 -4.76 3.13 13.20
CA PHE A 197 -3.40 3.25 13.71
C PHE A 197 -2.84 4.66 13.57
N HIS A 198 -3.11 5.32 12.44
CA HIS A 198 -2.67 6.70 12.22
C HIS A 198 -3.32 7.66 13.24
N ASP A 199 -4.66 7.60 13.41
CA ASP A 199 -5.35 8.46 14.38
C ASP A 199 -4.89 8.19 15.82
N TRP A 200 -4.89 6.94 16.26
CA TRP A 200 -4.61 6.62 17.66
C TRP A 200 -3.14 6.82 18.03
N THR A 201 -2.20 6.43 17.18
CA THR A 201 -0.78 6.70 17.45
C THR A 201 -0.45 8.20 17.38
N GLY A 202 -1.15 8.97 16.54
CA GLY A 202 -1.04 10.43 16.50
C GLY A 202 -1.53 11.06 17.81
N ARG A 203 -2.70 10.64 18.31
CA ARG A 203 -3.24 11.08 19.61
C ARG A 203 -2.27 10.79 20.76
N VAL A 204 -1.73 9.57 20.80
CA VAL A 204 -0.71 9.19 21.78
C VAL A 204 0.51 10.11 21.71
N ALA A 205 1.03 10.37 20.51
CA ALA A 205 2.18 11.24 20.32
C ALA A 205 1.93 12.70 20.75
N ARG A 206 0.69 13.18 20.67
CA ARG A 206 0.27 14.51 21.16
C ARG A 206 -0.11 14.52 22.63
N GLY A 207 -0.13 13.37 23.32
CA GLY A 207 -0.61 13.26 24.71
C GLY A 207 -2.14 13.41 24.85
N GLU A 208 -2.89 13.14 23.77
CA GLU A 208 -4.34 13.19 23.72
C GLU A 208 -4.98 11.85 24.07
N GLY A 209 -6.22 11.88 24.52
CA GLY A 209 -7.00 10.66 24.77
C GLY A 209 -7.55 10.04 23.48
N ILE A 210 -7.75 8.73 23.51
CA ILE A 210 -8.39 7.97 22.43
C ILE A 210 -9.89 7.87 22.73
N THR A 211 -10.70 8.17 21.72
CA THR A 211 -12.15 7.98 21.78
C THR A 211 -12.51 6.77 20.91
N THR A 212 -13.23 5.81 21.48
CA THR A 212 -13.51 4.51 20.85
C THR A 212 -14.98 4.27 20.67
N GLU A 213 -15.34 3.70 19.52
CA GLU A 213 -16.68 3.16 19.21
C GLU A 213 -16.48 1.82 18.50
N ASP A 214 -17.48 0.93 18.61
CA ASP A 214 -17.53 -0.34 17.88
C ASP A 214 -16.24 -1.18 17.94
N MET A 215 -15.83 -1.51 19.16
CA MET A 215 -14.54 -2.16 19.43
C MET A 215 -14.40 -3.58 18.86
N ASP A 216 -15.54 -4.21 18.47
CA ASP A 216 -15.58 -5.51 17.82
C ASP A 216 -15.32 -5.43 16.31
N ASP A 217 -15.40 -4.20 15.71
CA ASP A 217 -14.98 -4.02 14.32
C ASP A 217 -13.48 -4.31 14.17
N GLY A 218 -13.11 -4.79 13.01
CA GLY A 218 -11.72 -5.19 12.79
C GLY A 218 -11.41 -5.35 11.30
N ARG A 219 -10.14 -5.61 11.03
CA ARG A 219 -9.65 -5.86 9.67
C ARG A 219 -8.40 -6.72 9.69
N ASP A 220 -8.04 -7.22 8.52
CA ASP A 220 -6.72 -7.74 8.25
C ASP A 220 -5.75 -6.56 8.02
N TYR A 221 -4.90 -6.31 9.03
CA TYR A 221 -3.88 -5.27 8.97
C TYR A 221 -2.48 -5.87 8.78
N ILE A 222 -1.63 -5.15 8.06
CA ILE A 222 -0.23 -5.52 7.86
C ILE A 222 0.68 -4.30 8.07
N TYR A 223 1.78 -4.50 8.77
CA TYR A 223 2.77 -3.46 8.96
C TYR A 223 3.49 -3.13 7.66
N ILE A 224 3.73 -1.85 7.41
CA ILE A 224 4.22 -1.37 6.12
C ILE A 224 5.60 -1.90 5.73
N ALA A 225 6.46 -2.20 6.70
CA ALA A 225 7.77 -2.78 6.43
C ALA A 225 7.66 -4.21 5.86
N ASP A 226 6.70 -5.01 6.31
CA ASP A 226 6.41 -6.33 5.76
C ASP A 226 5.88 -6.24 4.32
N ILE A 227 5.09 -5.19 4.01
CA ILE A 227 4.67 -4.92 2.62
C ILE A 227 5.87 -4.64 1.73
N ALA A 228 6.77 -3.76 2.17
CA ALA A 228 7.94 -3.41 1.39
C ALA A 228 8.87 -4.63 1.16
N ASP A 229 9.04 -5.46 2.19
CA ASP A 229 9.85 -6.70 2.10
C ASP A 229 9.19 -7.76 1.21
N GLY A 230 7.88 -7.97 1.35
CA GLY A 230 7.14 -8.91 0.50
C GLY A 230 7.17 -8.50 -0.98
N LEU A 231 7.01 -7.21 -1.28
CA LEU A 231 7.13 -6.69 -2.64
C LEU A 231 8.55 -6.85 -3.19
N ARG A 232 9.60 -6.60 -2.38
CA ARG A 232 10.99 -6.87 -2.74
C ARG A 232 11.21 -8.35 -3.02
N THR A 233 10.66 -9.24 -2.19
CA THR A 233 10.77 -10.69 -2.38
C THR A 233 10.19 -11.12 -3.73
N VAL A 234 9.02 -10.63 -4.12
CA VAL A 234 8.43 -10.88 -5.45
C VAL A 234 9.27 -10.23 -6.56
N LEU A 235 9.78 -9.01 -6.35
CA LEU A 235 10.57 -8.26 -7.33
C LEU A 235 11.90 -8.95 -7.67
N ASP A 236 12.57 -9.52 -6.67
CA ASP A 236 13.91 -10.09 -6.78
C ASP A 236 13.92 -11.59 -7.05
N SER A 237 12.78 -12.25 -6.91
CA SER A 237 12.68 -13.68 -7.21
C SER A 237 13.06 -13.96 -8.67
N PRO A 238 13.99 -14.88 -8.93
CA PRO A 238 14.38 -15.21 -10.31
C PRO A 238 13.22 -15.82 -11.10
N ASN A 239 12.38 -16.59 -10.44
CA ASN A 239 11.22 -17.24 -11.02
C ASN A 239 9.99 -17.00 -10.17
N LEU A 240 8.85 -16.79 -10.83
CA LEU A 240 7.54 -16.70 -10.18
C LEU A 240 6.66 -17.85 -10.66
N PRO A 241 6.36 -18.85 -9.80
CA PRO A 241 5.42 -19.92 -10.14
C PRO A 241 4.01 -19.37 -10.46
N HIS A 242 3.62 -18.30 -9.80
CA HIS A 242 2.37 -17.59 -10.04
C HIS A 242 2.62 -16.11 -10.33
N ASN A 243 1.61 -15.44 -10.88
CA ASN A 243 1.65 -14.00 -11.19
C ASN A 243 0.68 -13.16 -10.34
N LEU A 244 0.03 -13.78 -9.35
CA LEU A 244 -0.88 -13.13 -8.41
C LEU A 244 -0.61 -13.65 -7.00
N TYR A 245 -0.36 -12.72 -6.08
CA TYR A 245 -0.09 -13.00 -4.67
C TYR A 245 -0.89 -12.07 -3.76
N ASN A 246 -1.42 -12.61 -2.68
CA ASN A 246 -1.86 -11.81 -1.54
C ASN A 246 -0.68 -11.53 -0.61
N LEU A 247 -0.61 -10.32 -0.08
CA LEU A 247 0.42 -9.88 0.85
C LEU A 247 -0.25 -9.35 2.12
N THR A 248 -0.18 -10.14 3.18
CA THR A 248 -0.95 -9.99 4.40
C THR A 248 -0.33 -10.75 5.56
N THR A 249 -0.71 -10.41 6.80
CA THR A 249 -0.47 -11.27 7.97
C THR A 249 -1.46 -12.45 8.03
N GLY A 250 -2.64 -12.31 7.41
CA GLY A 250 -3.73 -13.28 7.50
C GLY A 250 -4.45 -13.25 8.85
N ILE A 251 -4.18 -12.27 9.70
CA ILE A 251 -4.75 -12.15 11.04
C ILE A 251 -5.81 -11.04 11.03
N TRP A 252 -7.01 -11.37 11.49
CA TRP A 252 -8.03 -10.38 11.77
C TRP A 252 -7.73 -9.72 13.11
N LEU A 253 -7.57 -8.41 13.14
CA LEU A 253 -7.35 -7.62 14.34
C LEU A 253 -8.56 -6.74 14.60
N THR A 254 -9.15 -6.86 15.79
CA THR A 254 -10.22 -6.00 16.28
C THR A 254 -9.67 -4.65 16.75
N LEU A 255 -10.53 -3.63 16.79
CA LEU A 255 -10.15 -2.33 17.37
C LEU A 255 -9.77 -2.46 18.85
N GLN A 256 -10.38 -3.42 19.58
CA GLN A 256 -10.01 -3.69 20.98
C GLN A 256 -8.57 -4.18 21.09
N GLU A 257 -8.16 -5.14 20.27
CA GLU A 257 -6.78 -5.66 20.29
C GLU A 257 -5.75 -4.59 19.95
N ILE A 258 -6.08 -3.70 19.00
CA ILE A 258 -5.21 -2.57 18.65
C ILE A 258 -5.09 -1.59 19.83
N LEU A 259 -6.21 -1.25 20.47
CA LEU A 259 -6.22 -0.38 21.65
C LEU A 259 -5.41 -0.97 22.81
N ASP A 260 -5.60 -2.25 23.10
CA ASP A 260 -4.87 -2.94 24.16
C ASP A 260 -3.36 -2.92 23.90
N GLY A 261 -2.95 -3.13 22.65
CA GLY A 261 -1.55 -3.00 22.25
C GLY A 261 -0.99 -1.58 22.43
N ILE A 262 -1.77 -0.56 22.14
CA ILE A 262 -1.38 0.84 22.37
C ILE A 262 -1.27 1.16 23.86
N ILE A 263 -2.23 0.72 24.68
CA ILE A 263 -2.20 0.93 26.14
C ILE A 263 -1.01 0.21 26.78
N GLU A 264 -0.67 -0.98 26.32
CA GLU A 264 0.52 -1.70 26.79
C GLU A 264 1.80 -0.88 26.58
N LEU A 265 1.93 -0.22 25.42
CA LEU A 265 3.09 0.60 25.08
C LEU A 265 3.04 2.02 25.65
N SER A 266 1.85 2.55 25.93
CA SER A 266 1.63 3.88 26.49
C SER A 266 0.54 3.84 27.59
N PRO A 267 0.87 3.36 28.80
CA PRO A 267 -0.12 3.16 29.88
C PRO A 267 -0.78 4.45 30.39
N SER A 268 -0.22 5.61 30.08
CA SER A 268 -0.79 6.91 30.47
C SER A 268 -1.89 7.39 29.51
N THR A 269 -2.14 6.69 28.40
CA THR A 269 -3.16 7.07 27.41
C THR A 269 -4.55 6.97 28.02
N GLN A 270 -5.27 8.09 28.00
CA GLN A 270 -6.66 8.12 28.45
C GLN A 270 -7.58 7.55 27.37
N VAL A 271 -8.51 6.69 27.76
CA VAL A 271 -9.52 6.14 26.85
C VAL A 271 -10.89 6.60 27.29
N THR A 272 -11.66 7.12 26.37
CA THR A 272 -13.05 7.54 26.59
C THR A 272 -13.97 6.86 25.61
N THR A 273 -15.05 6.26 26.12
CA THR A 273 -16.12 5.73 25.27
C THR A 273 -17.26 6.74 25.26
N PRO A 274 -17.62 7.31 24.11
CA PRO A 274 -18.74 8.25 24.05
C PRO A 274 -20.05 7.54 24.34
N PRO A 275 -21.06 8.25 24.89
CA PRO A 275 -22.40 7.68 25.00
C PRO A 275 -22.91 7.36 23.59
N ALA A 276 -23.41 6.15 23.42
CA ALA A 276 -23.78 5.46 22.17
C ALA A 276 -24.68 6.26 21.21
N LYS A 277 -24.19 7.29 20.51
CA LYS A 277 -24.93 7.99 19.44
C LYS A 277 -24.10 8.85 18.47
N LEU A 278 -22.81 8.71 18.41
CA LEU A 278 -21.97 9.44 17.43
C LEU A 278 -21.13 8.46 16.58
N ALA A 279 -21.80 7.42 16.04
CA ALA A 279 -21.18 6.56 15.05
C ALA A 279 -20.97 7.35 13.76
N VAL A 280 -19.83 7.98 13.61
CA VAL A 280 -19.26 8.26 12.31
C VAL A 280 -18.43 7.03 11.98
N ALA A 281 -19.02 6.12 11.18
CA ALA A 281 -18.33 4.94 10.68
C ALA A 281 -16.98 5.35 10.09
N ALA A 282 -15.89 4.99 10.75
CA ALA A 282 -14.55 5.14 10.23
C ALA A 282 -14.41 4.21 9.02
N GLY A 283 -14.72 4.74 7.83
CA GLY A 283 -14.55 4.11 6.53
C GLY A 283 -15.38 2.84 6.31
N GLY A 284 -16.47 2.96 5.55
CA GLY A 284 -17.38 1.94 4.99
C GLY A 284 -17.36 0.52 5.57
N ASN A 285 -18.52 -0.08 5.71
CA ASN A 285 -18.71 -1.49 6.14
C ASN A 285 -17.95 -2.46 5.20
N TYR A 286 -16.65 -2.65 5.42
CA TYR A 286 -15.88 -3.70 4.78
C TYR A 286 -15.96 -4.95 5.65
N SER A 287 -16.87 -5.85 5.31
CA SER A 287 -17.10 -7.08 6.11
C SER A 287 -16.37 -8.31 5.56
N ARG A 288 -15.43 -8.15 4.61
CA ARG A 288 -14.69 -9.30 4.09
C ARG A 288 -13.70 -9.83 5.11
N GLY A 289 -13.49 -11.14 5.12
CA GLY A 289 -12.49 -11.80 5.95
C GLY A 289 -11.04 -11.51 5.55
N PRO A 290 -10.09 -12.03 6.33
CA PRO A 290 -8.66 -11.85 6.11
C PRO A 290 -8.21 -12.50 4.80
N LEU A 291 -7.15 -11.95 4.20
CA LEU A 291 -6.49 -12.57 3.07
C LEU A 291 -5.58 -13.72 3.54
N SER A 292 -5.18 -14.59 2.62
CA SER A 292 -4.18 -15.62 2.85
C SER A 292 -2.91 -15.32 2.08
N SER A 293 -1.75 -15.27 2.73
CA SER A 293 -0.43 -15.19 2.11
C SER A 293 0.21 -16.58 1.87
N HIS A 294 -0.58 -17.65 1.99
CA HIS A 294 -0.05 -19.02 1.85
C HIS A 294 0.66 -19.26 0.52
N ARG A 295 0.16 -18.70 -0.59
CA ARG A 295 0.82 -18.81 -1.90
C ARG A 295 2.19 -18.13 -1.90
N LEU A 296 2.29 -16.92 -1.35
CA LEU A 296 3.56 -16.20 -1.27
C LEU A 296 4.59 -16.96 -0.42
N PHE A 297 4.13 -17.55 0.70
CA PHE A 297 4.98 -18.42 1.51
C PHE A 297 5.42 -19.67 0.74
N SER A 298 4.49 -20.39 0.11
CA SER A 298 4.79 -21.65 -0.56
C SER A 298 5.72 -21.48 -1.76
N ASP A 299 5.56 -20.39 -2.51
CA ASP A 299 6.35 -20.13 -3.72
C ASP A 299 7.71 -19.49 -3.41
N LEU A 300 7.76 -18.57 -2.47
CA LEU A 300 8.90 -17.68 -2.26
C LEU A 300 9.46 -17.70 -0.82
N GLY A 301 8.85 -18.46 0.09
CA GLY A 301 9.28 -18.57 1.48
C GLY A 301 9.03 -17.32 2.32
N TRP A 302 8.25 -16.36 1.83
CA TRP A 302 8.01 -15.11 2.55
C TRP A 302 6.99 -15.29 3.69
N THR A 303 7.31 -14.72 4.84
CA THR A 303 6.41 -14.58 6.01
C THR A 303 6.52 -13.19 6.60
N PRO A 304 5.43 -12.63 7.19
CA PRO A 304 5.53 -11.36 7.90
C PRO A 304 6.47 -11.47 9.10
N SER A 305 7.22 -10.42 9.37
CA SER A 305 8.20 -10.33 10.46
C SER A 305 7.70 -9.53 11.66
N TYR A 306 6.63 -8.74 11.46
CA TYR A 306 6.06 -7.86 12.49
C TYR A 306 4.73 -8.42 13.00
N ASP A 307 4.66 -8.68 14.30
CA ASP A 307 3.40 -8.80 15.01
C ASP A 307 2.83 -7.39 15.34
N LEU A 308 1.65 -7.32 15.93
CA LEU A 308 1.00 -6.07 16.31
C LEU A 308 1.88 -5.22 17.24
N LYS A 309 2.51 -5.85 18.23
CA LYS A 309 3.35 -5.15 19.23
C LYS A 309 4.61 -4.55 18.59
N ALA A 310 5.29 -5.32 17.77
CA ALA A 310 6.49 -4.86 17.06
C ALA A 310 6.16 -3.70 16.10
N GLY A 311 5.07 -3.83 15.33
CA GLY A 311 4.63 -2.78 14.40
C GLY A 311 4.21 -1.50 15.12
N LEU A 312 3.46 -1.59 16.23
CA LEU A 312 3.08 -0.44 17.04
C LEU A 312 4.29 0.23 17.70
N THR A 313 5.24 -0.56 18.21
CA THR A 313 6.47 -0.05 18.82
C THR A 313 7.27 0.79 17.83
N ASP A 314 7.48 0.24 16.63
CA ASP A 314 8.24 0.94 15.58
C ASP A 314 7.49 2.17 15.07
N TYR A 315 6.17 2.10 14.94
CA TYR A 315 5.38 3.24 14.47
C TYR A 315 5.36 4.39 15.49
N LEU A 316 5.16 4.12 16.77
CA LEU A 316 5.22 5.14 17.83
C LEU A 316 6.62 5.75 17.94
N LYS A 317 7.67 4.94 17.83
CA LYS A 317 9.05 5.42 17.77
C LYS A 317 9.25 6.37 16.60
N TRP A 318 8.84 5.97 15.38
CA TRP A 318 8.96 6.82 14.19
C TRP A 318 8.24 8.16 14.36
N ARG A 319 7.02 8.18 14.93
CA ARG A 319 6.30 9.43 15.18
C ARG A 319 7.07 10.36 16.10
N THR A 320 7.65 9.81 17.16
CA THR A 320 8.45 10.59 18.13
C THR A 320 9.73 11.14 17.49
N GLU A 321 10.46 10.31 16.75
CA GLU A 321 11.75 10.68 16.15
C GLU A 321 11.58 11.64 14.96
N SER A 322 10.56 11.48 14.16
CA SER A 322 10.27 12.35 13.00
C SER A 322 9.57 13.66 13.37
N GLY A 323 8.98 13.74 14.57
CA GLY A 323 8.13 14.85 14.96
C GLY A 323 6.81 14.94 14.17
N TYR A 324 6.42 13.89 13.46
CA TYR A 324 5.15 13.85 12.74
C TYR A 324 4.00 13.53 13.68
N LEU A 325 3.18 14.55 13.99
CA LEU A 325 2.14 14.50 15.02
C LEU A 325 0.71 14.51 14.46
N ASP A 326 0.51 14.67 13.16
CA ASP A 326 -0.81 14.73 12.52
C ASP A 326 -1.57 13.39 12.56
#